data_c51dca64abb629df46a27655e17dcce2
#
_entry.id   c51dca64abb629df46a27655e17dcce2
#
_cell.length_a   1.000
_cell.length_b   1.000
_cell.length_c   1.000
_cell.angle_alpha   90.00
_cell.angle_beta   90.00
_cell.angle_gamma   90.00
#
_symmetry.space_group_name_H-M   'P 1'
#
loop_
_entity.id
_entity.type
_entity.pdbx_description
1 polymer ?
#
loop_
_entity_poly.entity_id
_entity_poly.type
_entity_poly.pdbx_seq_one_letter_code
_entity_poly.pdbx_strand_id
1 'polypeptide(L)'
;MKFKIYSKQGCSSCIQAKQLLESKGIEFEYLVFGRDYDMEKFMSLNSRHKSFPLITVVERYDGVDMHEQYVGGLQELKNLLNK
;
A
#
# COMPACT_ATOMS: atom_id res chain seq x y z
N MET A 1 -6.10 11.89 -3.08
CA MET A 1 -4.96 10.98 -2.86
C MET A 1 -5.43 9.75 -2.09
N LYS A 2 -5.07 8.57 -2.55
CA LYS A 2 -5.45 7.32 -1.91
C LYS A 2 -4.23 6.40 -1.84
N PHE A 3 -4.05 5.69 -0.72
CA PHE A 3 -2.98 4.70 -0.59
C PHE A 3 -3.50 3.31 -0.93
N LYS A 4 -2.60 2.46 -1.41
CA LYS A 4 -2.88 1.04 -1.58
C LYS A 4 -1.88 0.25 -0.78
N ILE A 5 -2.37 -0.69 0.03
CA ILE A 5 -1.52 -1.57 0.84
C ILE A 5 -1.58 -2.95 0.24
N TYR A 6 -0.49 -3.39 -0.39
CA TYR A 6 -0.38 -4.73 -0.94
C TYR A 6 0.13 -5.65 0.17
N SER A 7 -0.78 -6.41 0.75
CA SER A 7 -0.55 -7.21 1.95
C SER A 7 -0.61 -8.70 1.66
N LYS A 8 -0.39 -9.49 2.71
CA LYS A 8 -0.62 -10.94 2.70
C LYS A 8 -1.25 -11.33 4.03
N GLN A 9 -1.78 -12.55 4.09
CA GLN A 9 -2.34 -13.08 5.33
C GLN A 9 -1.23 -13.27 6.37
N GLY A 10 -1.56 -13.00 7.64
CA GLY A 10 -0.63 -13.19 8.74
C GLY A 10 0.49 -12.15 8.81
N CYS A 11 0.31 -11.01 8.20
CA CYS A 11 1.33 -9.95 8.15
C CYS A 11 1.01 -8.86 9.17
N SER A 12 1.72 -8.84 10.30
CA SER A 12 1.49 -7.83 11.33
C SER A 12 1.85 -6.42 10.88
N SER A 13 2.91 -6.29 10.09
CA SER A 13 3.32 -4.99 9.53
C SER A 13 2.27 -4.41 8.60
N CYS A 14 1.59 -5.27 7.86
CA CYS A 14 0.50 -4.85 6.97
C CYS A 14 -0.68 -4.29 7.78
N ILE A 15 -1.01 -4.96 8.88
CA ILE A 15 -2.09 -4.53 9.76
C ILE A 15 -1.73 -3.19 10.41
N GLN A 16 -0.47 -3.02 10.81
CA GLN A 16 -0.01 -1.75 11.37
C GLN A 16 -0.14 -0.61 10.36
N ALA A 17 0.21 -0.86 9.10
CA ALA A 17 0.06 0.14 8.05
C ALA A 17 -1.41 0.54 7.88
N LYS A 18 -2.30 -0.45 7.87
CA LYS A 18 -3.74 -0.22 7.79
C LYS A 18 -4.24 0.64 8.95
N GLN A 19 -3.85 0.27 10.17
CA GLN A 19 -4.27 1.00 11.37
C GLN A 19 -3.76 2.43 11.37
N LEU A 20 -2.54 2.63 10.87
CA LEU A 20 -1.96 3.96 10.79
C LEU A 20 -2.78 4.88 9.87
N LEU A 21 -3.14 4.38 8.70
CA LEU A 21 -3.95 5.15 7.76
C LEU A 21 -5.36 5.40 8.30
N GLU A 22 -5.95 4.40 8.95
CA GLU A 22 -7.26 4.55 9.58
C GLU A 22 -7.25 5.63 10.66
N SER A 23 -6.22 5.63 11.49
CA SER A 23 -6.10 6.59 12.59
C SER A 23 -5.96 8.04 12.11
N LYS A 24 -5.45 8.23 10.90
CA LYS A 24 -5.28 9.55 10.30
C LYS A 24 -6.41 9.95 9.36
N GLY A 25 -7.41 9.08 9.21
CA GLY A 25 -8.55 9.36 8.32
C GLY A 25 -8.18 9.43 6.86
N ILE A 26 -7.12 8.75 6.45
CA ILE A 26 -6.65 8.76 5.06
C ILE A 26 -7.28 7.60 4.30
N GLU A 27 -7.79 7.88 3.11
CA GLU A 27 -8.39 6.86 2.26
C GLU A 27 -7.34 5.86 1.78
N PHE A 28 -7.68 4.56 1.84
CA PHE A 28 -6.77 3.51 1.37
C PHE A 28 -7.55 2.28 0.95
N GLU A 29 -6.85 1.41 0.21
CA GLU A 29 -7.35 0.11 -0.21
C GLU A 29 -6.42 -0.97 0.34
N TYR A 30 -6.97 -1.99 1.00
CA TYR A 30 -6.19 -3.06 1.60
C TYR A 30 -6.33 -4.31 0.73
N LEU A 31 -5.24 -4.69 0.05
CA LEU A 31 -5.24 -5.78 -0.93
C LEU A 31 -4.48 -6.96 -0.38
N VAL A 32 -5.03 -8.17 -0.52
CA VAL A 32 -4.45 -9.38 0.04
C VAL A 32 -3.93 -10.29 -1.07
N PHE A 33 -2.68 -10.68 -0.95
CA PHE A 33 -2.01 -11.56 -1.90
C PHE A 33 -2.80 -12.87 -2.09
N GLY A 34 -3.01 -13.25 -3.33
CA GLY A 34 -3.73 -14.46 -3.68
C GLY A 34 -5.24 -14.29 -3.77
N ARG A 35 -5.78 -13.23 -3.16
CA ARG A 35 -7.21 -12.90 -3.24
C ARG A 35 -7.45 -11.72 -4.17
N ASP A 36 -6.68 -10.66 -4.01
CA ASP A 36 -6.89 -9.39 -4.69
C ASP A 36 -5.84 -9.09 -5.75
N TYR A 37 -4.68 -9.73 -5.67
CA TYR A 37 -3.59 -9.55 -6.63
C TYR A 37 -2.64 -10.75 -6.56
N ASP A 38 -1.73 -10.84 -7.53
CA ASP A 38 -0.77 -11.93 -7.61
C ASP A 38 0.68 -11.40 -7.61
N MET A 39 1.64 -12.32 -7.70
CA MET A 39 3.06 -11.97 -7.66
C MET A 39 3.47 -11.11 -8.85
N GLU A 40 2.85 -11.31 -10.01
CA GLU A 40 3.16 -10.52 -11.19
C GLU A 40 2.86 -9.04 -10.95
N LYS A 41 1.69 -8.76 -10.37
CA LYS A 41 1.32 -7.38 -10.01
C LYS A 41 2.29 -6.81 -8.98
N PHE A 42 2.62 -7.60 -7.95
CA PHE A 42 3.54 -7.18 -6.90
C PHE A 42 4.89 -6.76 -7.48
N MET A 43 5.46 -7.60 -8.34
CA MET A 43 6.76 -7.33 -8.94
C MET A 43 6.72 -6.17 -9.93
N SER A 44 5.56 -5.94 -10.57
CA SER A 44 5.43 -4.83 -11.50
C SER A 44 5.50 -3.47 -10.81
N LEU A 45 5.16 -3.42 -9.51
CA LEU A 45 5.20 -2.18 -8.75
C LEU A 45 6.62 -1.81 -8.35
N ASN A 46 7.42 -2.80 -7.92
CA ASN A 46 8.83 -2.62 -7.65
C ASN A 46 9.48 -3.99 -7.48
N SER A 47 10.25 -4.42 -8.48
CA SER A 47 10.86 -5.75 -8.49
C SER A 47 11.90 -5.96 -7.39
N ARG A 48 12.39 -4.88 -6.80
CA ARG A 48 13.38 -4.95 -5.71
C ARG A 48 12.74 -5.05 -4.34
N HIS A 49 11.46 -4.74 -4.23
CA HIS A 49 10.75 -4.82 -2.95
C HIS A 49 10.33 -6.26 -2.71
N LYS A 50 10.86 -6.89 -1.67
CA LYS A 50 10.65 -8.32 -1.41
C LYS A 50 9.99 -8.63 -0.08
N SER A 51 9.41 -7.63 0.55
CA SER A 51 8.73 -7.81 1.83
C SER A 51 7.31 -7.26 1.76
N PHE A 52 6.51 -7.56 2.78
CA PHE A 52 5.17 -7.02 2.92
C PHE A 52 5.12 -6.10 4.14
N PRO A 53 4.37 -5.01 4.08
CA PRO A 53 3.54 -4.57 2.96
C PRO A 53 4.37 -3.86 1.89
N LEU A 54 3.83 -3.82 0.68
CA LEU A 54 4.28 -2.90 -0.36
C LEU A 54 3.19 -1.84 -0.49
N ILE A 55 3.56 -0.58 -0.34
CA ILE A 55 2.60 0.52 -0.28
C ILE A 55 2.81 1.45 -1.45
N THR A 56 1.71 1.81 -2.10
CA THR A 56 1.70 2.80 -3.18
C THR A 56 0.72 3.91 -2.85
N VAL A 57 0.84 5.02 -3.56
CA VAL A 57 -0.11 6.12 -3.49
C VAL A 57 -0.61 6.42 -4.89
N VAL A 58 -1.91 6.66 -5.02
CA VAL A 58 -2.51 7.00 -6.30
C VAL A 58 -3.26 8.32 -6.19
N GLU A 59 -3.33 9.04 -7.31
CA GLU A 59 -4.20 10.19 -7.44
C GLU A 59 -5.54 9.70 -8.00
N ARG A 60 -6.62 10.30 -7.51
CA ARG A 60 -7.96 9.87 -7.91
C ARG A 60 -8.67 11.03 -8.60
N TYR A 61 -9.01 10.83 -9.87
CA TYR A 61 -9.74 11.80 -10.69
C TYR A 61 -11.00 11.16 -11.22
N ASP A 62 -12.16 11.76 -10.94
CA ASP A 62 -13.47 11.29 -11.41
C ASP A 62 -13.71 9.81 -11.10
N GLY A 63 -13.25 9.34 -9.93
CA GLY A 63 -13.43 7.96 -9.52
C GLY A 63 -12.43 6.97 -10.12
N VAL A 64 -11.46 7.47 -10.89
CA VAL A 64 -10.42 6.63 -11.51
C VAL A 64 -9.08 6.85 -10.81
N ASP A 65 -8.42 5.75 -10.42
CA ASP A 65 -7.09 5.81 -9.83
C ASP A 65 -6.06 6.02 -10.94
N MET A 66 -5.19 7.01 -10.77
CA MET A 66 -4.17 7.35 -11.76
C MET A 66 -2.82 7.56 -11.08
N HIS A 67 -1.76 7.33 -11.85
CA HIS A 67 -0.39 7.63 -11.41
C HIS A 67 -0.01 6.93 -10.10
N GLU A 68 -0.15 5.60 -10.09
CA GLU A 68 0.26 4.81 -8.93
C GLU A 68 1.78 4.92 -8.73
N GLN A 69 2.19 5.42 -7.55
CA GLN A 69 3.59 5.64 -7.23
C GLN A 69 3.99 4.78 -6.04
N TYR A 70 5.17 4.16 -6.14
CA TYR A 70 5.72 3.34 -5.08
C TYR A 70 6.13 4.21 -3.87
N VAL A 71 5.72 3.79 -2.68
CA VAL A 71 6.09 4.45 -1.42
C VAL A 71 7.15 3.63 -0.69
N GLY A 72 6.91 2.33 -0.52
CA GLY A 72 7.81 1.45 0.22
C GLY A 72 7.03 0.55 1.15
N GLY A 73 7.61 0.25 2.33
CA GLY A 73 6.97 -0.56 3.35
C GLY A 73 6.42 0.30 4.48
N LEU A 74 6.21 -0.35 5.63
CA LEU A 74 5.64 0.34 6.80
C LEU A 74 6.51 1.51 7.26
N GLN A 75 7.84 1.34 7.28
CA GLN A 75 8.73 2.40 7.76
C GLN A 75 8.66 3.63 6.86
N GLU A 76 8.66 3.41 5.54
CA GLU A 76 8.56 4.51 4.58
C GLU A 76 7.22 5.23 4.71
N LEU A 77 6.14 4.48 4.97
CA LEU A 77 4.83 5.09 5.19
C LEU A 77 4.85 5.96 6.44
N LYS A 78 5.43 5.47 7.55
CA LYS A 78 5.56 6.25 8.77
C LYS A 78 6.33 7.54 8.54
N ASN A 79 7.45 7.45 7.80
CA ASN A 79 8.27 8.63 7.51
C ASN A 79 7.49 9.64 6.68
N LEU A 80 6.73 9.18 5.72
CA LEU A 80 5.93 10.06 4.85
C LEU A 80 4.85 10.79 5.64
N LEU A 81 4.18 10.10 6.56
CA LEU A 81 3.05 10.67 7.32
C LEU A 81 3.48 11.51 8.51
N ASN A 82 4.73 11.41 8.93
CA ASN A 82 5.26 12.17 10.07
C ASN A 82 5.96 13.47 9.67
N LYS A 83 5.80 13.90 8.45
CA LYS A 83 6.35 15.19 7.98
C LYS A 83 5.45 16.34 8.34
#